data_795236216870b77109a5215ce60bc468
#
_entry.id   795236216870b77109a5215ce60bc468
#
_cell.length_a   1.000
_cell.length_b   1.000
_cell.length_c   1.000
_cell.angle_alpha   90.00
_cell.angle_beta   90.00
_cell.angle_gamma   90.00
#
_symmetry.space_group_name_H-M   'P 1'
#
loop_
_entity.id
_entity.type
_entity.pdbx_description
1 polymer ?
#
loop_
_entity_poly.entity_id
_entity_poly.type
_entity_poly.pdbx_seq_one_letter_code
_entity_poly.pdbx_strand_id
1 'polypeptide(L)'
;ALVGKNSEKNNQNLMQLIRRAHGLVENPDLEKHRQSQDHIGELLGNSKEIQYRPVDIDGMDAEWVSVNRAHMKKYVILHCHGGGYSTGSSIYARTLTSKLAAGTSMDVLCFDYRLAPEHPYPAALEDAVAAYQWLIGEKHYEADKIVIAGDSAGGGLALALVMYLRDHGMDLPAGVLVMSPWTDLTNSGKSYQTNFNRDPQFGGTTDNMLFHSTYIGDADPENPYISPLFGSFEQFPPILFQVGSEEVLLDDTLRVAEKVRKTHGKLRVTVYEGMFHVFQMALRLIPESREAWDEVSHFLEIIYCIERKKEGKTVKRVKSGRERSRREP
;
A
#
# COMPACT_ATOMS: atom_id res chain seq x y z
N ALA A 1 -33.07 -5.88 11.74
CA ALA A 1 -33.36 -4.47 11.43
C ALA A 1 -32.70 -3.47 12.39
N LEU A 2 -32.36 -3.86 13.63
CA LEU A 2 -31.67 -2.99 14.62
C LEU A 2 -30.15 -2.94 14.47
N VAL A 3 -29.53 -3.97 13.92
CA VAL A 3 -28.08 -4.06 13.69
C VAL A 3 -27.64 -3.12 12.55
N GLY A 4 -28.47 -2.93 11.52
CA GLY A 4 -28.16 -2.05 10.38
C GLY A 4 -28.11 -0.56 10.75
N LYS A 5 -29.05 -0.07 11.57
CA LYS A 5 -29.11 1.35 11.93
C LYS A 5 -27.96 1.80 12.85
N ASN A 6 -27.47 0.91 13.71
CA ASN A 6 -26.31 1.24 14.56
C ASN A 6 -25.00 1.24 13.76
N SER A 7 -24.88 0.40 12.72
CA SER A 7 -23.71 0.39 11.86
C SER A 7 -23.62 1.64 10.97
N GLU A 8 -24.74 2.10 10.38
CA GLU A 8 -24.77 3.34 9.58
C GLU A 8 -24.41 4.60 10.40
N LYS A 9 -24.98 4.71 11.60
CA LYS A 9 -24.68 5.84 12.51
C LYS A 9 -23.22 5.82 12.96
N ASN A 10 -22.66 4.63 13.23
CA ASN A 10 -21.26 4.48 13.60
C ASN A 10 -20.34 4.83 12.43
N ASN A 11 -20.69 4.44 11.20
CA ASN A 11 -19.95 4.82 10.00
C ASN A 11 -19.99 6.34 9.76
N GLN A 12 -21.14 6.98 9.91
CA GLN A 12 -21.24 8.45 9.78
C GLN A 12 -20.38 9.18 10.80
N ASN A 13 -20.36 8.72 12.05
CA ASN A 13 -19.52 9.30 13.10
C ASN A 13 -18.02 9.09 12.76
N LEU A 14 -17.65 7.92 12.27
CA LEU A 14 -16.29 7.62 11.82
C LEU A 14 -15.88 8.56 10.69
N MET A 15 -16.72 8.71 9.66
CA MET A 15 -16.43 9.59 8.51
C MET A 15 -16.26 11.05 8.96
N GLN A 16 -17.06 11.53 9.90
CA GLN A 16 -16.91 12.88 10.46
C GLN A 16 -15.60 13.03 11.24
N LEU A 17 -15.21 12.01 12.01
CA LEU A 17 -13.93 12.00 12.73
C LEU A 17 -12.75 12.04 11.77
N ILE A 18 -12.78 11.23 10.73
CA ILE A 18 -11.71 11.19 9.70
C ILE A 18 -11.62 12.53 8.98
N ARG A 19 -12.75 13.14 8.60
CA ARG A 19 -12.77 14.47 7.97
C ARG A 19 -12.14 15.54 8.86
N ARG A 20 -12.46 15.54 10.16
CA ARG A 20 -11.85 16.47 11.12
C ARG A 20 -10.36 16.22 11.29
N ALA A 21 -9.96 14.96 11.41
CA ALA A 21 -8.53 14.59 11.52
C ALA A 21 -7.73 15.01 10.29
N HIS A 22 -8.28 14.78 9.09
CA HIS A 22 -7.68 15.21 7.85
C HIS A 22 -7.50 16.73 7.79
N GLY A 23 -8.54 17.49 8.12
CA GLY A 23 -8.50 18.96 8.16
C GLY A 23 -7.52 19.55 9.18
N LEU A 24 -7.09 18.78 10.20
CA LEU A 24 -6.03 19.21 11.12
C LEU A 24 -4.63 19.10 10.52
N VAL A 25 -4.45 18.24 9.54
CA VAL A 25 -3.17 18.00 8.86
C VAL A 25 -3.01 18.91 7.66
N GLU A 26 -4.11 19.14 6.94
CA GLU A 26 -4.12 20.01 5.77
C GLU A 26 -3.69 21.44 6.12
N ASN A 27 -2.80 21.98 5.33
CA ASN A 27 -2.35 23.36 5.44
C ASN A 27 -2.15 23.93 4.03
N PRO A 28 -2.64 25.15 3.74
CA PRO A 28 -2.35 25.83 2.47
C PRO A 28 -0.87 26.07 2.23
N ASP A 29 -0.08 26.23 3.30
CA ASP A 29 1.36 26.24 3.25
C ASP A 29 1.87 24.80 3.14
N LEU A 30 2.43 24.45 2.00
CA LEU A 30 2.86 23.09 1.67
C LEU A 30 3.93 22.56 2.63
N GLU A 31 4.84 23.42 3.06
CA GLU A 31 5.90 23.01 4.00
C GLU A 31 5.32 22.67 5.38
N LYS A 32 4.38 23.47 5.86
CA LYS A 32 3.67 23.18 7.11
C LYS A 32 2.83 21.90 7.02
N HIS A 33 2.23 21.65 5.86
CA HIS A 33 1.51 20.40 5.61
C HIS A 33 2.45 19.20 5.72
N ARG A 34 3.61 19.24 5.05
CA ARG A 34 4.64 18.20 5.12
C ARG A 34 5.09 17.95 6.56
N GLN A 35 5.39 19.01 7.31
CA GLN A 35 5.78 18.91 8.72
C GLN A 35 4.67 18.32 9.61
N SER A 36 3.42 18.66 9.37
CA SER A 36 2.28 18.09 10.10
C SER A 36 2.14 16.59 9.86
N GLN A 37 2.36 16.14 8.63
CA GLN A 37 2.37 14.72 8.27
C GLN A 37 3.51 13.97 8.97
N ASP A 38 4.72 14.53 8.99
CA ASP A 38 5.87 13.91 9.66
C ASP A 38 5.61 13.76 11.16
N HIS A 39 5.05 14.77 11.79
CA HIS A 39 4.67 14.70 13.21
C HIS A 39 3.66 13.56 13.49
N ILE A 40 2.69 13.36 12.61
CA ILE A 40 1.76 12.22 12.71
C ILE A 40 2.49 10.89 12.52
N GLY A 41 3.41 10.81 11.56
CA GLY A 41 4.23 9.62 11.35
C GLY A 41 5.06 9.24 12.57
N GLU A 42 5.69 10.22 13.22
CA GLU A 42 6.41 10.03 14.47
C GLU A 42 5.50 9.53 15.59
N LEU A 43 4.32 10.14 15.74
CA LEU A 43 3.38 9.78 16.79
C LEU A 43 2.79 8.38 16.61
N LEU A 44 2.28 8.08 15.43
CA LEU A 44 1.58 6.82 15.13
C LEU A 44 2.54 5.66 14.82
N GLY A 45 3.76 5.97 14.37
CA GLY A 45 4.82 4.99 14.14
C GLY A 45 5.60 4.61 15.41
N ASN A 46 5.39 5.32 16.52
CA ASN A 46 6.10 5.06 17.75
C ASN A 46 5.70 3.71 18.35
N SER A 47 6.62 2.75 18.30
CA SER A 47 6.45 1.40 18.83
C SER A 47 7.79 0.85 19.32
N LYS A 48 7.80 0.25 20.50
CA LYS A 48 8.99 -0.44 21.04
C LYS A 48 9.37 -1.69 20.25
N GLU A 49 8.44 -2.21 19.45
CA GLU A 49 8.64 -3.41 18.64
C GLU A 49 9.29 -3.11 17.29
N ILE A 50 9.36 -1.84 16.89
CA ILE A 50 9.86 -1.41 15.59
C ILE A 50 11.11 -0.57 15.75
N GLN A 51 12.08 -0.84 14.90
CA GLN A 51 13.31 -0.08 14.76
C GLN A 51 13.31 0.66 13.42
N TYR A 52 13.61 1.95 13.47
CA TYR A 52 13.78 2.82 12.31
C TYR A 52 15.26 3.20 12.18
N ARG A 53 15.85 2.96 11.03
CA ARG A 53 17.25 3.27 10.75
C ARG A 53 17.36 4.13 9.49
N PRO A 54 17.92 5.34 9.59
CA PRO A 54 18.20 6.16 8.41
C PRO A 54 19.13 5.42 7.44
N VAL A 55 18.87 5.60 6.16
CA VAL A 55 19.65 5.05 5.04
C VAL A 55 19.82 6.15 4.01
N ASP A 56 21.00 6.24 3.42
CA ASP A 56 21.27 7.07 2.25
C ASP A 56 21.34 6.19 1.01
N ILE A 57 20.55 6.55 -0.02
CA ILE A 57 20.56 5.92 -1.33
C ILE A 57 21.13 6.92 -2.33
N ASP A 58 22.44 6.96 -2.45
CA ASP A 58 23.15 7.86 -3.37
C ASP A 58 22.72 9.35 -3.24
N GLY A 59 22.56 9.82 -2.00
CA GLY A 59 22.14 11.17 -1.66
C GLY A 59 20.61 11.34 -1.50
N MET A 60 19.82 10.30 -1.67
CA MET A 60 18.39 10.28 -1.35
C MET A 60 18.18 9.69 0.04
N ASP A 61 17.52 10.45 0.91
CA ASP A 61 17.15 9.97 2.24
C ASP A 61 16.15 8.81 2.14
N ALA A 62 16.31 7.82 3.00
CA ALA A 62 15.44 6.68 3.12
C ALA A 62 15.44 6.14 4.55
N GLU A 63 14.51 5.26 4.85
CA GLU A 63 14.39 4.64 6.16
C GLU A 63 14.22 3.14 6.03
N TRP A 64 15.06 2.41 6.75
CA TRP A 64 14.97 0.96 6.92
C TRP A 64 14.17 0.65 8.18
N VAL A 65 13.04 -0.01 8.01
CA VAL A 65 12.09 -0.32 9.08
C VAL A 65 12.11 -1.81 9.33
N SER A 66 12.33 -2.22 10.56
CA SER A 66 12.40 -3.63 10.95
C SER A 66 11.80 -3.87 12.33
N VAL A 67 11.37 -5.10 12.58
CA VAL A 67 10.97 -5.50 13.93
C VAL A 67 12.21 -5.61 14.83
N ASN A 68 12.07 -5.17 16.10
CA ASN A 68 13.12 -5.21 17.10
C ASN A 68 13.20 -6.59 17.77
N ARG A 69 13.29 -7.64 16.95
CA ARG A 69 13.45 -9.05 17.37
C ARG A 69 14.11 -9.83 16.23
N ALA A 70 14.59 -11.02 16.53
CA ALA A 70 15.10 -11.92 15.48
C ALA A 70 14.00 -12.23 14.46
N HIS A 71 14.27 -12.01 13.18
CA HIS A 71 13.35 -12.21 12.09
C HIS A 71 14.07 -12.59 10.80
N MET A 72 13.31 -13.01 9.81
CA MET A 72 13.83 -13.42 8.51
C MET A 72 14.20 -12.18 7.69
N LYS A 73 15.48 -12.11 7.26
CA LYS A 73 16.02 -11.01 6.45
C LYS A 73 16.12 -11.36 4.96
N LYS A 74 15.51 -12.46 4.55
CA LYS A 74 15.57 -12.95 3.17
C LYS A 74 14.73 -12.12 2.21
N TYR A 75 13.64 -11.52 2.72
CA TYR A 75 12.67 -10.77 1.93
C TYR A 75 12.64 -9.31 2.39
N VAL A 76 12.32 -8.41 1.46
CA VAL A 76 12.20 -6.99 1.74
C VAL A 76 10.99 -6.40 1.01
N ILE A 77 10.34 -5.43 1.62
CA ILE A 77 9.27 -4.64 1.02
C ILE A 77 9.83 -3.26 0.69
N LEU A 78 9.79 -2.87 -0.60
CA LEU A 78 10.06 -1.51 -1.02
C LEU A 78 8.76 -0.73 -1.00
N HIS A 79 8.63 0.24 -0.11
CA HIS A 79 7.40 1.02 0.07
C HIS A 79 7.53 2.41 -0.56
N CYS A 80 6.60 2.72 -1.46
CA CYS A 80 6.39 4.03 -2.06
C CYS A 80 5.32 4.76 -1.24
N HIS A 81 5.68 5.83 -0.54
CA HIS A 81 4.74 6.55 0.33
C HIS A 81 3.70 7.35 -0.46
N GLY A 82 2.52 7.56 0.15
CA GLY A 82 1.48 8.45 -0.36
C GLY A 82 1.78 9.93 -0.10
N GLY A 83 0.85 10.78 -0.53
CA GLY A 83 0.93 12.24 -0.36
C GLY A 83 0.76 13.03 -1.65
N GLY A 84 0.08 12.47 -2.65
CA GLY A 84 -0.25 13.15 -3.92
C GLY A 84 0.97 13.57 -4.74
N TYR A 85 2.11 12.94 -4.57
CA TYR A 85 3.41 13.30 -5.16
C TYR A 85 3.97 14.65 -4.70
N SER A 86 3.26 15.38 -3.85
CA SER A 86 3.66 16.72 -3.38
C SER A 86 3.92 16.79 -1.89
N THR A 87 3.49 15.81 -1.14
CA THR A 87 3.70 15.66 0.31
C THR A 87 4.11 14.24 0.66
N GLY A 88 4.27 13.95 1.94
CA GLY A 88 4.69 12.65 2.43
C GLY A 88 6.19 12.50 2.55
N SER A 89 6.59 11.48 3.28
CA SER A 89 7.98 11.13 3.55
C SER A 89 8.06 9.71 4.12
N SER A 90 9.27 9.17 4.27
CA SER A 90 9.52 7.94 5.02
C SER A 90 9.06 8.05 6.48
N ILE A 91 9.14 9.24 7.08
CA ILE A 91 8.68 9.49 8.45
C ILE A 91 7.14 9.41 8.52
N TYR A 92 6.44 10.11 7.64
CA TYR A 92 4.98 10.01 7.55
C TYR A 92 4.52 8.57 7.27
N ALA A 93 5.24 7.87 6.40
CA ALA A 93 4.96 6.49 6.03
C ALA A 93 5.08 5.50 7.21
N ARG A 94 5.67 5.88 8.34
CA ARG A 94 5.71 5.03 9.56
C ARG A 94 4.33 4.60 10.02
N THR A 95 3.28 5.34 9.68
CA THR A 95 1.87 4.97 9.89
C THR A 95 1.51 3.64 9.23
N LEU A 96 2.17 3.28 8.13
CA LEU A 96 1.98 2.03 7.38
C LEU A 96 3.19 1.09 7.49
N THR A 97 4.42 1.60 7.34
CA THR A 97 5.62 0.77 7.34
C THR A 97 5.84 0.04 8.66
N SER A 98 5.47 0.66 9.78
CA SER A 98 5.49 -0.01 11.09
C SER A 98 4.56 -1.23 11.13
N LYS A 99 3.38 -1.13 10.54
CA LYS A 99 2.39 -2.22 10.49
C LYS A 99 2.80 -3.29 9.48
N LEU A 100 3.39 -2.89 8.35
CA LEU A 100 3.98 -3.83 7.38
C LEU A 100 5.07 -4.66 8.06
N ALA A 101 6.03 -4.05 8.72
CA ALA A 101 7.11 -4.76 9.41
C ALA A 101 6.57 -5.64 10.55
N ALA A 102 5.68 -5.13 11.39
CA ALA A 102 5.12 -5.87 12.52
C ALA A 102 4.29 -7.07 12.07
N GLY A 103 3.43 -6.90 11.07
CA GLY A 103 2.50 -7.94 10.60
C GLY A 103 3.16 -9.02 9.75
N THR A 104 4.19 -8.69 9.00
CA THR A 104 4.86 -9.61 8.07
C THR A 104 6.18 -10.15 8.61
N SER A 105 6.77 -9.50 9.61
CA SER A 105 8.16 -9.72 10.04
C SER A 105 9.20 -9.59 8.93
N MET A 106 8.88 -8.83 7.89
CA MET A 106 9.80 -8.47 6.79
C MET A 106 10.35 -7.08 7.02
N ASP A 107 11.59 -6.85 6.59
CA ASP A 107 12.15 -5.52 6.56
C ASP A 107 11.45 -4.68 5.49
N VAL A 108 11.32 -3.39 5.74
CA VAL A 108 10.69 -2.42 4.82
C VAL A 108 11.69 -1.30 4.56
N LEU A 109 11.91 -0.99 3.28
CA LEU A 109 12.63 0.21 2.86
C LEU A 109 11.63 1.22 2.33
N CYS A 110 11.55 2.39 2.94
CA CYS A 110 10.79 3.53 2.44
C CYS A 110 11.76 4.66 2.09
N PHE A 111 11.64 5.25 0.92
CA PHE A 111 12.55 6.26 0.39
C PHE A 111 11.85 7.59 0.18
N ASP A 112 12.58 8.69 0.38
CA ASP A 112 12.09 10.05 0.23
C ASP A 112 12.31 10.52 -1.21
N TYR A 113 11.40 10.09 -2.12
CA TYR A 113 11.46 10.53 -3.50
C TYR A 113 11.19 12.03 -3.63
N ARG A 114 11.78 12.66 -4.62
CA ARG A 114 11.62 14.08 -4.90
C ARG A 114 10.15 14.41 -5.17
N LEU A 115 9.67 15.47 -4.51
CA LEU A 115 8.27 15.87 -4.52
C LEU A 115 8.02 17.02 -5.49
N ALA A 116 6.80 17.07 -6.02
CA ALA A 116 6.26 18.21 -6.73
C ALA A 116 5.75 19.27 -5.71
N PRO A 117 5.64 20.55 -6.08
CA PRO A 117 5.91 21.12 -7.41
C PRO A 117 7.38 21.32 -7.75
N GLU A 118 8.29 21.17 -6.77
CA GLU A 118 9.73 21.42 -6.96
C GLU A 118 10.33 20.45 -7.98
N HIS A 119 9.85 19.21 -8.00
CA HIS A 119 10.30 18.14 -8.87
C HIS A 119 9.10 17.36 -9.44
N PRO A 120 8.51 17.83 -10.56
CA PRO A 120 7.42 17.11 -11.22
C PRO A 120 7.91 15.80 -11.87
N TYR A 121 7.00 15.06 -12.49
CA TYR A 121 7.34 13.89 -13.29
C TYR A 121 8.52 14.20 -14.24
N PRO A 122 9.53 13.32 -14.37
CA PRO A 122 9.59 11.94 -13.89
C PRO A 122 10.39 11.73 -12.58
N ALA A 123 10.63 12.77 -11.79
CA ALA A 123 11.56 12.72 -10.67
C ALA A 123 11.25 11.57 -9.67
N ALA A 124 9.99 11.43 -9.24
CA ALA A 124 9.61 10.37 -8.30
C ALA A 124 9.82 8.97 -8.88
N LEU A 125 9.56 8.77 -10.17
CA LEU A 125 9.80 7.48 -10.85
C LEU A 125 11.30 7.16 -10.93
N GLU A 126 12.12 8.13 -11.28
CA GLU A 126 13.58 7.97 -11.31
C GLU A 126 14.11 7.55 -9.94
N ASP A 127 13.62 8.19 -8.88
CA ASP A 127 14.00 7.87 -7.50
C ASP A 127 13.51 6.48 -7.07
N ALA A 128 12.32 6.06 -7.50
CA ALA A 128 11.81 4.72 -7.25
C ALA A 128 12.66 3.65 -7.96
N VAL A 129 13.06 3.89 -9.18
CA VAL A 129 13.99 3.01 -9.93
C VAL A 129 15.32 2.92 -9.21
N ALA A 130 15.88 4.05 -8.76
CA ALA A 130 17.13 4.08 -8.01
C ALA A 130 17.04 3.28 -6.69
N ALA A 131 15.95 3.40 -5.95
CA ALA A 131 15.74 2.64 -4.72
C ALA A 131 15.65 1.13 -4.99
N TYR A 132 14.96 0.71 -6.04
CA TYR A 132 14.88 -0.68 -6.45
C TYR A 132 16.27 -1.24 -6.87
N GLN A 133 16.99 -0.49 -7.68
CA GLN A 133 18.35 -0.86 -8.10
C GLN A 133 19.32 -0.93 -6.92
N TRP A 134 19.18 -0.06 -5.93
CA TRP A 134 19.99 -0.10 -4.72
C TRP A 134 19.75 -1.37 -3.89
N LEU A 135 18.50 -1.83 -3.79
CA LEU A 135 18.20 -3.11 -3.14
C LEU A 135 18.88 -4.30 -3.83
N ILE A 136 18.94 -4.29 -5.14
CA ILE A 136 19.58 -5.37 -5.91
C ILE A 136 21.10 -5.25 -5.88
N GLY A 137 21.63 -4.05 -6.16
CA GLY A 137 23.09 -3.83 -6.29
C GLY A 137 23.82 -3.78 -4.96
N GLU A 138 23.37 -2.91 -4.04
CA GLU A 138 24.08 -2.66 -2.77
C GLU A 138 23.64 -3.62 -1.66
N LYS A 139 22.36 -3.99 -1.61
CA LYS A 139 21.82 -4.90 -0.60
C LYS A 139 21.80 -6.36 -1.04
N HIS A 140 22.08 -6.62 -2.31
CA HIS A 140 22.17 -7.95 -2.89
C HIS A 140 20.88 -8.79 -2.75
N TYR A 141 19.72 -8.15 -2.79
CA TYR A 141 18.46 -8.86 -2.90
C TYR A 141 18.25 -9.33 -4.34
N GLU A 142 17.85 -10.58 -4.50
CA GLU A 142 17.30 -11.05 -5.77
C GLU A 142 15.91 -10.42 -5.99
N ALA A 143 15.54 -10.12 -7.23
CA ALA A 143 14.27 -9.45 -7.54
C ALA A 143 13.04 -10.22 -7.00
N ASP A 144 13.08 -11.55 -7.05
CA ASP A 144 12.02 -12.43 -6.53
C ASP A 144 11.93 -12.44 -4.98
N LYS A 145 12.80 -11.71 -4.29
CA LYS A 145 12.76 -11.49 -2.83
C LYS A 145 12.23 -10.09 -2.45
N ILE A 146 11.90 -9.28 -3.44
CA ILE A 146 11.39 -7.92 -3.26
C ILE A 146 9.90 -7.90 -3.57
N VAL A 147 9.09 -7.31 -2.67
CA VAL A 147 7.71 -6.88 -2.94
C VAL A 147 7.69 -5.37 -2.98
N ILE A 148 7.03 -4.80 -3.98
CA ILE A 148 6.82 -3.35 -4.05
C ILE A 148 5.44 -3.04 -3.46
N ALA A 149 5.41 -2.15 -2.49
CA ALA A 149 4.18 -1.69 -1.85
C ALA A 149 4.01 -0.18 -2.03
N GLY A 150 2.79 0.30 -1.94
CA GLY A 150 2.52 1.74 -1.94
C GLY A 150 1.07 2.05 -1.63
N ASP A 151 0.85 3.27 -1.15
CA ASP A 151 -0.46 3.81 -0.84
C ASP A 151 -0.74 5.09 -1.61
N SER A 152 -1.97 5.31 -2.03
CA SER A 152 -2.39 6.55 -2.73
C SER A 152 -1.53 6.83 -3.99
N ALA A 153 -0.91 8.01 -4.07
CA ALA A 153 0.08 8.33 -5.11
C ALA A 153 1.24 7.33 -5.14
N GLY A 154 1.69 6.87 -3.97
CA GLY A 154 2.71 5.83 -3.86
C GLY A 154 2.26 4.47 -4.42
N GLY A 155 0.97 4.17 -4.34
CA GLY A 155 0.38 3.01 -5.03
C GLY A 155 0.45 3.14 -6.55
N GLY A 156 0.15 4.32 -7.07
CA GLY A 156 0.35 4.65 -8.49
C GLY A 156 1.82 4.54 -8.90
N LEU A 157 2.73 5.09 -8.08
CA LEU A 157 4.18 5.03 -8.31
C LEU A 157 4.69 3.58 -8.28
N ALA A 158 4.20 2.74 -7.38
CA ALA A 158 4.54 1.32 -7.31
C ALA A 158 4.18 0.58 -8.61
N LEU A 159 2.99 0.82 -9.15
CA LEU A 159 2.56 0.25 -10.42
C LEU A 159 3.39 0.79 -11.60
N ALA A 160 3.64 2.10 -11.63
CA ALA A 160 4.48 2.73 -12.65
C ALA A 160 5.92 2.20 -12.62
N LEU A 161 6.48 1.97 -11.43
CA LEU A 161 7.80 1.36 -11.26
C LEU A 161 7.85 -0.03 -11.91
N VAL A 162 6.87 -0.90 -11.65
CA VAL A 162 6.84 -2.24 -12.24
C VAL A 162 6.72 -2.17 -13.77
N MET A 163 5.90 -1.25 -14.30
CA MET A 163 5.82 -1.01 -15.75
C MET A 163 7.19 -0.61 -16.33
N TYR A 164 7.86 0.32 -15.65
CA TYR A 164 9.19 0.77 -16.07
C TYR A 164 10.20 -0.37 -16.07
N LEU A 165 10.26 -1.17 -15.00
CA LEU A 165 11.17 -2.31 -14.90
C LEU A 165 10.95 -3.30 -16.05
N ARG A 166 9.69 -3.66 -16.31
CA ARG A 166 9.30 -4.54 -17.42
C ARG A 166 9.72 -3.97 -18.78
N ASP A 167 9.39 -2.72 -19.03
CA ASP A 167 9.61 -2.07 -20.34
C ASP A 167 11.11 -1.89 -20.64
N HIS A 168 11.95 -1.89 -19.60
CA HIS A 168 13.41 -1.81 -19.72
C HIS A 168 14.12 -3.16 -19.54
N GLY A 169 13.38 -4.27 -19.55
CA GLY A 169 13.95 -5.63 -19.45
C GLY A 169 14.65 -5.92 -18.13
N MET A 170 14.29 -5.22 -17.06
CA MET A 170 14.80 -5.46 -15.71
C MET A 170 14.02 -6.58 -15.02
N ASP A 171 14.68 -7.27 -14.08
CA ASP A 171 14.03 -8.31 -13.30
C ASP A 171 12.89 -7.75 -12.46
N LEU A 172 11.74 -8.42 -12.51
CA LEU A 172 10.52 -7.97 -11.82
C LEU A 172 10.47 -8.47 -10.38
N PRO A 173 9.81 -7.71 -9.46
CA PRO A 173 9.61 -8.13 -8.09
C PRO A 173 8.70 -9.36 -7.99
N ALA A 174 8.67 -9.99 -6.81
CA ALA A 174 7.83 -11.14 -6.51
C ALA A 174 6.32 -10.81 -6.51
N GLY A 175 5.97 -9.58 -6.17
CA GLY A 175 4.59 -9.14 -6.06
C GLY A 175 4.47 -7.64 -5.83
N VAL A 176 3.24 -7.16 -5.90
CA VAL A 176 2.87 -5.77 -5.68
C VAL A 176 1.71 -5.69 -4.69
N LEU A 177 1.79 -4.79 -3.73
CA LEU A 177 0.76 -4.50 -2.74
C LEU A 177 0.39 -3.02 -2.83
N VAL A 178 -0.84 -2.69 -3.19
CA VAL A 178 -1.28 -1.30 -3.30
C VAL A 178 -2.56 -1.05 -2.50
N MET A 179 -2.53 0.02 -1.72
CA MET A 179 -3.62 0.49 -0.87
C MET A 179 -4.16 1.79 -1.43
N SER A 180 -5.43 1.81 -1.84
CA SER A 180 -6.08 3.01 -2.40
C SER A 180 -5.25 3.69 -3.50
N PRO A 181 -4.73 2.99 -4.51
CA PRO A 181 -3.78 3.55 -5.45
C PRO A 181 -4.40 4.65 -6.33
N TRP A 182 -3.68 5.75 -6.49
CA TRP A 182 -4.04 6.79 -7.45
C TRP A 182 -3.46 6.44 -8.81
N THR A 183 -4.28 5.94 -9.71
CA THR A 183 -3.86 5.38 -11.00
C THR A 183 -4.31 6.18 -12.21
N ASP A 184 -5.14 7.20 -12.00
CA ASP A 184 -5.73 8.03 -13.05
C ASP A 184 -5.69 9.52 -12.65
N LEU A 185 -4.66 10.22 -13.07
CA LEU A 185 -4.49 11.65 -12.79
C LEU A 185 -5.36 12.54 -13.71
N THR A 186 -6.15 11.93 -14.59
CA THR A 186 -7.19 12.63 -15.38
C THR A 186 -8.55 12.69 -14.67
N ASN A 187 -8.70 12.00 -13.53
CA ASN A 187 -9.92 11.96 -12.74
C ASN A 187 -11.16 11.50 -13.53
N SER A 188 -10.98 10.55 -14.44
CA SER A 188 -12.04 10.11 -15.36
C SER A 188 -12.96 9.02 -14.79
N GLY A 189 -12.68 8.49 -13.61
CA GLY A 189 -13.49 7.49 -12.94
C GLY A 189 -14.84 8.04 -12.47
N LYS A 190 -15.88 7.20 -12.51
CA LYS A 190 -17.22 7.60 -12.04
C LYS A 190 -17.26 7.88 -10.55
N SER A 191 -16.41 7.20 -9.77
CA SER A 191 -16.33 7.38 -8.31
C SER A 191 -15.94 8.80 -7.89
N TYR A 192 -15.25 9.56 -8.74
CA TYR A 192 -15.01 10.98 -8.49
C TYR A 192 -16.28 11.81 -8.38
N GLN A 193 -17.38 11.35 -8.99
CA GLN A 193 -18.70 11.97 -8.90
C GLN A 193 -19.60 11.27 -7.87
N THR A 194 -19.70 9.93 -7.93
CA THR A 194 -20.61 9.16 -7.08
C THR A 194 -20.23 9.16 -5.61
N ASN A 195 -18.92 9.23 -5.31
CA ASN A 195 -18.38 9.28 -3.96
C ASN A 195 -17.97 10.69 -3.50
N PHE A 196 -18.19 11.71 -4.33
CA PHE A 196 -17.76 13.08 -4.04
C PHE A 196 -18.23 13.61 -2.67
N ASN A 197 -19.46 13.30 -2.28
CA ASN A 197 -20.00 13.72 -0.97
C ASN A 197 -19.78 12.68 0.15
N ARG A 198 -19.24 11.51 -0.19
CA ARG A 198 -19.03 10.38 0.74
C ARG A 198 -17.60 10.32 1.25
N ASP A 199 -16.63 10.61 0.37
CA ASP A 199 -15.21 10.58 0.72
C ASP A 199 -14.90 11.67 1.77
N PRO A 200 -14.43 11.29 2.97
CA PRO A 200 -14.17 12.25 4.04
C PRO A 200 -12.89 13.06 3.86
N GLN A 201 -12.00 12.63 2.94
CA GLN A 201 -10.67 13.22 2.77
C GLN A 201 -10.59 14.06 1.49
N PHE A 202 -11.06 13.52 0.37
CA PHE A 202 -10.95 14.17 -0.95
C PHE A 202 -12.29 14.59 -1.54
N GLY A 203 -13.38 14.34 -0.85
CA GLY A 203 -14.73 14.70 -1.28
C GLY A 203 -15.18 16.07 -0.79
N GLY A 204 -16.28 16.57 -1.38
CA GLY A 204 -16.92 17.82 -0.98
C GLY A 204 -16.28 19.09 -1.52
N THR A 205 -15.09 19.01 -2.10
CA THR A 205 -14.38 20.10 -2.79
C THR A 205 -13.47 19.56 -3.87
N THR A 206 -13.27 20.36 -4.91
CA THR A 206 -12.25 20.09 -5.94
C THR A 206 -10.93 20.81 -5.67
N ASP A 207 -10.87 21.60 -4.59
CA ASP A 207 -9.66 22.32 -4.19
C ASP A 207 -8.74 21.39 -3.36
N ASN A 208 -8.19 20.40 -4.01
CA ASN A 208 -7.23 19.48 -3.43
C ASN A 208 -6.29 18.89 -4.49
N MET A 209 -5.27 18.16 -4.04
CA MET A 209 -4.20 17.63 -4.87
C MET A 209 -4.66 16.62 -5.93
N LEU A 210 -5.80 15.96 -5.77
CA LEU A 210 -6.31 15.02 -6.78
C LEU A 210 -6.83 15.75 -8.02
N PHE A 211 -7.40 16.96 -7.86
CA PHE A 211 -7.94 17.77 -8.94
C PHE A 211 -6.93 18.79 -9.48
N HIS A 212 -5.91 19.12 -8.70
CA HIS A 212 -4.87 20.10 -9.03
C HIS A 212 -3.47 19.52 -8.81
N SER A 213 -3.14 18.46 -9.55
CA SER A 213 -1.83 17.81 -9.43
C SER A 213 -0.71 18.69 -10.00
N THR A 214 0.30 18.93 -9.17
CA THR A 214 1.54 19.59 -9.60
C THR A 214 2.58 18.58 -10.12
N TYR A 215 2.33 17.28 -9.95
CA TYR A 215 3.24 16.22 -10.39
C TYR A 215 3.29 16.05 -11.90
N ILE A 216 2.18 16.28 -12.60
CA ILE A 216 2.07 16.09 -14.05
C ILE A 216 3.05 17.01 -14.79
N GLY A 217 3.21 18.26 -14.31
CA GLY A 217 4.01 19.27 -14.99
C GLY A 217 3.52 19.51 -16.41
N ASP A 218 4.45 19.52 -17.37
CA ASP A 218 4.16 19.69 -18.80
C ASP A 218 3.91 18.34 -19.52
N ALA A 219 3.86 17.23 -18.80
CA ALA A 219 3.69 15.90 -19.38
C ALA A 219 2.21 15.62 -19.69
N ASP A 220 1.97 14.59 -20.51
CA ASP A 220 0.63 14.07 -20.76
C ASP A 220 0.11 13.33 -19.52
N PRO A 221 -1.02 13.73 -18.94
CA PRO A 221 -1.60 13.04 -17.78
C PRO A 221 -2.01 11.58 -18.08
N GLU A 222 -2.20 11.20 -19.35
CA GLU A 222 -2.46 9.82 -19.76
C GLU A 222 -1.17 8.99 -19.95
N ASN A 223 0.01 9.58 -19.74
CA ASN A 223 1.26 8.82 -19.74
C ASN A 223 1.17 7.68 -18.72
N PRO A 224 1.40 6.41 -19.12
CA PRO A 224 1.28 5.25 -18.22
C PRO A 224 2.18 5.29 -16.99
N TYR A 225 3.28 6.02 -17.05
CA TYR A 225 4.17 6.20 -15.89
C TYR A 225 3.69 7.30 -14.92
N ILE A 226 2.72 8.12 -15.34
CA ILE A 226 2.01 9.08 -14.49
C ILE A 226 0.68 8.47 -14.02
N SER A 227 -0.11 7.96 -14.97
CA SER A 227 -1.41 7.33 -14.75
C SER A 227 -1.37 5.87 -15.19
N PRO A 228 -1.00 4.94 -14.31
CA PRO A 228 -0.85 3.52 -14.66
C PRO A 228 -2.10 2.88 -15.27
N LEU A 229 -3.26 3.45 -15.02
CA LEU A 229 -4.52 3.01 -15.64
C LEU A 229 -4.42 2.92 -17.17
N PHE A 230 -3.68 3.82 -17.80
CA PHE A 230 -3.55 3.86 -19.28
C PHE A 230 -2.46 2.93 -19.82
N GLY A 231 -1.70 2.27 -18.94
CA GLY A 231 -0.65 1.32 -19.31
C GLY A 231 -1.12 -0.11 -19.56
N SER A 232 -0.18 -0.98 -19.90
CA SER A 232 -0.38 -2.43 -20.00
C SER A 232 0.03 -3.13 -18.71
N PHE A 233 -0.72 -4.15 -18.33
CA PHE A 233 -0.45 -5.00 -17.18
C PHE A 233 0.01 -6.42 -17.58
N GLU A 234 0.41 -6.59 -18.83
CA GLU A 234 1.03 -7.84 -19.27
C GLU A 234 2.33 -8.11 -18.51
N GLN A 235 2.57 -9.38 -18.19
CA GLN A 235 3.76 -9.84 -17.46
C GLN A 235 3.92 -9.27 -16.05
N PHE A 236 2.87 -8.67 -15.47
CA PHE A 236 2.92 -8.19 -14.09
C PHE A 236 3.04 -9.34 -13.09
N PRO A 237 3.80 -9.16 -12.00
CA PRO A 237 3.77 -10.08 -10.87
C PRO A 237 2.39 -10.06 -10.20
N PRO A 238 2.09 -11.01 -9.29
CA PRO A 238 0.84 -10.99 -8.53
C PRO A 238 0.61 -9.66 -7.82
N ILE A 239 -0.63 -9.15 -7.84
CA ILE A 239 -1.00 -7.86 -7.24
C ILE A 239 -2.10 -8.06 -6.20
N LEU A 240 -1.93 -7.45 -5.02
CA LEU A 240 -3.00 -7.22 -4.05
C LEU A 240 -3.43 -5.76 -4.12
N PHE A 241 -4.73 -5.54 -4.37
CA PHE A 241 -5.39 -4.24 -4.29
C PHE A 241 -6.31 -4.21 -3.08
N GLN A 242 -6.21 -3.16 -2.28
CA GLN A 242 -7.15 -2.83 -1.21
C GLN A 242 -7.66 -1.41 -1.39
N VAL A 243 -8.97 -1.21 -1.27
CA VAL A 243 -9.62 0.10 -1.44
C VAL A 243 -10.89 0.19 -0.60
N GLY A 244 -11.22 1.37 -0.11
CA GLY A 244 -12.47 1.64 0.60
C GLY A 244 -13.61 1.97 -0.36
N SER A 245 -14.83 1.57 -0.01
CA SER A 245 -16.02 1.84 -0.85
C SER A 245 -16.41 3.31 -0.91
N GLU A 246 -16.00 4.11 0.08
CA GLU A 246 -16.35 5.53 0.19
C GLU A 246 -15.42 6.47 -0.59
N GLU A 247 -14.34 5.94 -1.15
CA GLU A 247 -13.30 6.73 -1.80
C GLU A 247 -13.69 7.25 -3.19
N VAL A 248 -13.28 8.48 -3.50
CA VAL A 248 -13.31 8.98 -4.89
C VAL A 248 -12.36 8.17 -5.79
N LEU A 249 -11.31 7.56 -5.24
CA LEU A 249 -10.35 6.70 -5.94
C LEU A 249 -10.82 5.23 -6.11
N LEU A 250 -12.07 4.90 -5.78
CA LEU A 250 -12.56 3.52 -5.91
C LEU A 250 -12.39 3.00 -7.34
N ASP A 251 -12.78 3.77 -8.35
CA ASP A 251 -12.68 3.36 -9.75
C ASP A 251 -11.23 3.26 -10.25
N ASP A 252 -10.30 3.99 -9.65
CA ASP A 252 -8.87 3.87 -9.97
C ASP A 252 -8.40 2.43 -9.74
N THR A 253 -8.81 1.83 -8.63
CA THR A 253 -8.53 0.43 -8.31
C THR A 253 -9.32 -0.54 -9.20
N LEU A 254 -10.63 -0.35 -9.33
CA LEU A 254 -11.49 -1.31 -10.03
C LEU A 254 -11.16 -1.38 -11.52
N ARG A 255 -10.88 -0.24 -12.15
CA ARG A 255 -10.52 -0.18 -13.58
C ARG A 255 -9.17 -0.81 -13.86
N VAL A 256 -8.18 -0.59 -13.02
CA VAL A 256 -6.87 -1.27 -13.15
C VAL A 256 -7.02 -2.77 -12.93
N ALA A 257 -7.76 -3.19 -11.90
CA ALA A 257 -8.03 -4.60 -11.63
C ALA A 257 -8.68 -5.31 -12.85
N GLU A 258 -9.61 -4.64 -13.51
CA GLU A 258 -10.23 -5.17 -14.74
C GLU A 258 -9.21 -5.33 -15.88
N LYS A 259 -8.28 -4.39 -16.04
CA LYS A 259 -7.19 -4.51 -17.02
C LYS A 259 -6.27 -5.69 -16.70
N VAL A 260 -5.91 -5.87 -15.43
CA VAL A 260 -5.09 -7.01 -14.98
C VAL A 260 -5.79 -8.34 -15.26
N ARG A 261 -7.10 -8.45 -15.03
CA ARG A 261 -7.88 -9.67 -15.35
C ARG A 261 -7.83 -10.00 -16.85
N LYS A 262 -7.91 -8.99 -17.71
CA LYS A 262 -7.85 -9.18 -19.17
C LYS A 262 -6.53 -9.71 -19.67
N THR A 263 -5.44 -9.49 -18.94
CA THR A 263 -4.12 -10.05 -19.24
C THR A 263 -3.89 -11.42 -18.58
N HIS A 264 -4.92 -12.03 -18.00
CA HIS A 264 -4.79 -13.24 -17.18
C HIS A 264 -3.81 -13.12 -16.02
N GLY A 265 -3.57 -11.89 -15.56
CA GLY A 265 -2.69 -11.60 -14.44
C GLY A 265 -3.24 -12.14 -13.12
N LYS A 266 -2.35 -12.48 -12.22
CA LYS A 266 -2.71 -12.91 -10.86
C LYS A 266 -3.00 -11.68 -10.01
N LEU A 267 -4.24 -11.56 -9.51
CA LEU A 267 -4.62 -10.46 -8.65
C LEU A 267 -5.60 -10.90 -7.57
N ARG A 268 -5.58 -10.17 -6.49
CA ARG A 268 -6.64 -10.12 -5.49
C ARG A 268 -7.09 -8.66 -5.34
N VAL A 269 -8.39 -8.43 -5.32
CA VAL A 269 -8.99 -7.12 -5.11
C VAL A 269 -9.99 -7.23 -3.98
N THR A 270 -9.83 -6.40 -2.96
CA THR A 270 -10.78 -6.32 -1.86
C THR A 270 -11.25 -4.88 -1.71
N VAL A 271 -12.57 -4.69 -1.85
CA VAL A 271 -13.25 -3.44 -1.53
C VAL A 271 -13.77 -3.57 -0.11
N TYR A 272 -13.32 -2.70 0.77
CA TYR A 272 -13.74 -2.66 2.17
C TYR A 272 -14.92 -1.72 2.32
N GLU A 273 -16.09 -2.31 2.60
CA GLU A 273 -17.35 -1.57 2.69
C GLU A 273 -17.33 -0.54 3.83
N GLY A 274 -17.78 0.67 3.53
CA GLY A 274 -17.81 1.77 4.48
C GLY A 274 -16.44 2.37 4.83
N MET A 275 -15.35 1.96 4.15
CA MET A 275 -14.03 2.45 4.45
C MET A 275 -13.61 3.62 3.55
N PHE A 276 -12.72 4.42 4.09
CA PHE A 276 -12.17 5.66 3.54
C PHE A 276 -10.74 5.46 3.00
N HIS A 277 -10.19 6.51 2.40
CA HIS A 277 -8.88 6.48 1.76
C HIS A 277 -7.76 6.09 2.72
N VAL A 278 -7.01 5.06 2.35
CA VAL A 278 -5.91 4.47 3.13
C VAL A 278 -6.32 4.18 4.59
N PHE A 279 -7.49 3.59 4.79
CA PHE A 279 -8.05 3.26 6.10
C PHE A 279 -7.14 2.32 6.93
N GLN A 280 -6.19 1.65 6.28
CA GLN A 280 -5.18 0.81 6.93
C GLN A 280 -4.29 1.60 7.92
N MET A 281 -4.19 2.92 7.75
CA MET A 281 -3.52 3.81 8.71
C MET A 281 -4.27 3.92 10.04
N ALA A 282 -5.57 3.63 10.04
CA ALA A 282 -6.41 3.73 11.22
C ALA A 282 -5.94 2.79 12.34
N LEU A 283 -6.30 3.18 13.57
CA LEU A 283 -5.97 2.41 14.76
C LEU A 283 -6.61 1.01 14.71
N ARG A 284 -6.03 0.06 15.43
CA ARG A 284 -6.51 -1.34 15.56
C ARG A 284 -7.97 -1.48 16.05
N LEU A 285 -8.63 -0.38 16.39
CA LEU A 285 -10.03 -0.33 16.81
C LEU A 285 -11.02 -0.54 15.66
N ILE A 286 -10.57 -0.36 14.40
CA ILE A 286 -11.39 -0.57 13.21
C ILE A 286 -11.18 -2.01 12.73
N PRO A 287 -12.24 -2.86 12.75
CA PRO A 287 -12.13 -4.26 12.34
C PRO A 287 -11.59 -4.43 10.93
N GLU A 288 -12.05 -3.62 9.98
CA GLU A 288 -11.65 -3.63 8.57
C GLU A 288 -10.15 -3.38 8.40
N SER A 289 -9.57 -2.50 9.22
CA SER A 289 -8.12 -2.27 9.21
C SER A 289 -7.35 -3.54 9.63
N ARG A 290 -7.83 -4.28 10.63
CA ARG A 290 -7.21 -5.55 11.02
C ARG A 290 -7.32 -6.60 9.93
N GLU A 291 -8.50 -6.74 9.34
CA GLU A 291 -8.74 -7.67 8.23
C GLU A 291 -7.83 -7.36 7.03
N ALA A 292 -7.64 -6.07 6.71
CA ALA A 292 -6.75 -5.64 5.65
C ALA A 292 -5.28 -6.04 5.91
N TRP A 293 -4.81 -5.91 7.16
CA TRP A 293 -3.44 -6.31 7.52
C TRP A 293 -3.28 -7.84 7.54
N ASP A 294 -4.29 -8.59 7.96
CA ASP A 294 -4.30 -10.06 7.87
C ASP A 294 -4.26 -10.52 6.41
N GLU A 295 -4.98 -9.84 5.52
CA GLU A 295 -4.96 -10.11 4.09
C GLU A 295 -3.58 -9.84 3.47
N VAL A 296 -2.90 -8.76 3.86
CA VAL A 296 -1.52 -8.47 3.43
C VAL A 296 -0.58 -9.60 3.83
N SER A 297 -0.63 -10.03 5.09
CA SER A 297 0.21 -11.12 5.58
C SER A 297 -0.05 -12.42 4.81
N HIS A 298 -1.31 -12.74 4.56
CA HIS A 298 -1.70 -13.92 3.80
C HIS A 298 -1.24 -13.87 2.34
N PHE A 299 -1.33 -12.71 1.71
CA PHE A 299 -0.86 -12.51 0.34
C PHE A 299 0.65 -12.77 0.23
N LEU A 300 1.44 -12.26 1.17
CA LEU A 300 2.88 -12.47 1.17
C LEU A 300 3.27 -13.93 1.49
N GLU A 301 2.51 -14.59 2.36
CA GLU A 301 2.68 -16.02 2.63
C GLU A 301 2.46 -16.88 1.37
N ILE A 302 1.46 -16.54 0.56
CA ILE A 302 1.19 -17.22 -0.72
C ILE A 302 2.33 -16.97 -1.70
N ILE A 303 2.78 -15.73 -1.88
CA ILE A 303 3.85 -15.39 -2.82
C ILE A 303 5.13 -16.16 -2.50
N TYR A 304 5.48 -16.25 -1.22
CA TYR A 304 6.73 -16.85 -0.78
C TYR A 304 6.60 -18.29 -0.31
N CYS A 305 5.42 -18.89 -0.41
CA CYS A 305 5.14 -20.25 0.08
C CYS A 305 5.55 -20.44 1.55
N ILE A 306 5.33 -19.40 2.37
CA ILE A 306 5.66 -19.44 3.80
C ILE A 306 4.52 -20.17 4.51
N GLU A 307 4.82 -21.35 5.09
CA GLU A 307 3.86 -22.03 5.96
C GLU A 307 3.73 -21.29 7.29
N ARG A 308 2.51 -20.88 7.64
CA ARG A 308 2.22 -20.45 9.01
C ARG A 308 2.53 -21.58 9.98
N LYS A 309 3.52 -21.44 10.84
CA LYS A 309 3.60 -22.23 12.06
C LYS A 309 2.37 -21.87 12.90
N LYS A 310 1.35 -22.72 12.87
CA LYS A 310 0.20 -22.61 13.77
C LYS A 310 0.76 -22.64 15.19
N GLU A 311 0.75 -21.53 15.87
CA GLU A 311 1.04 -21.51 17.31
C GLU A 311 0.05 -22.44 18.01
N GLY A 312 0.58 -23.53 18.55
CA GLY A 312 -0.01 -24.28 19.63
C GLY A 312 -1.38 -24.90 19.39
N LYS A 313 -1.45 -26.00 18.62
CA LYS A 313 -2.27 -27.16 18.99
C LYS A 313 -1.68 -28.39 18.29
N THR A 314 -0.84 -29.10 19.01
CA THR A 314 -0.44 -30.47 18.65
C THR A 314 -1.69 -31.36 18.74
N VAL A 315 -2.37 -31.54 17.62
CA VAL A 315 -3.36 -32.61 17.53
C VAL A 315 -2.60 -33.91 17.40
N LYS A 316 -2.48 -34.65 18.52
CA LYS A 316 -2.03 -36.04 18.51
C LYS A 316 -2.92 -36.80 17.53
N ARG A 317 -2.38 -37.17 16.38
CA ARG A 317 -3.00 -38.17 15.49
C ARG A 317 -3.09 -39.50 16.25
N VAL A 318 -4.28 -39.80 16.74
CA VAL A 318 -4.59 -41.16 17.25
C VAL A 318 -4.58 -42.10 16.04
N LYS A 319 -3.55 -42.93 15.95
CA LYS A 319 -3.53 -44.05 15.02
C LYS A 319 -4.63 -45.02 15.49
N SER A 320 -5.74 -45.11 14.78
CA SER A 320 -6.69 -46.18 14.93
C SER A 320 -6.12 -47.45 14.27
N GLY A 321 -5.39 -48.23 15.06
CA GLY A 321 -5.07 -49.60 14.69
C GLY A 321 -6.29 -50.46 14.84
N ARG A 322 -6.91 -50.88 13.76
CA ARG A 322 -7.79 -52.03 13.73
C ARG A 322 -6.97 -53.20 13.22
N GLU A 323 -6.40 -54.01 14.15
CA GLU A 323 -6.03 -55.38 13.91
C GLU A 323 -7.30 -56.25 13.97
N ARG A 324 -7.68 -56.80 12.84
CA ARG A 324 -8.64 -57.92 12.77
C ARG A 324 -7.84 -59.18 12.92
N SER A 325 -7.96 -59.83 14.08
CA SER A 325 -7.57 -61.22 14.24
C SER A 325 -8.54 -62.13 13.48
N ARG A 326 -8.05 -62.81 12.46
CA ARG A 326 -8.70 -64.02 11.93
C ARG A 326 -8.30 -65.18 12.88
N ARG A 327 -9.28 -65.87 13.40
CA ARG A 327 -9.19 -67.25 13.86
C ARG A 327 -10.10 -68.05 13.01
N GLU A 328 -9.59 -69.06 12.40
CA GLU A 328 -10.20 -70.28 11.89
C GLU A 328 -9.67 -71.45 12.70
N PRO A 329 -10.33 -72.60 12.49
CA PRO A 329 -11.62 -73.09 12.92
C PRO A 329 -11.59 -73.79 14.18
#